data_85fbb987db19cc257be112792543f86f
#
_entry.id   85fbb987db19cc257be112792543f86f
#
_cell.length_a   1.000
_cell.length_b   1.000
_cell.length_c   1.000
_cell.angle_alpha   90.00
_cell.angle_beta   90.00
_cell.angle_gamma   90.00
#
_symmetry.space_group_name_H-M   'P 1'
#
loop_
_entity.id
_entity.type
_entity.pdbx_description
1 polymer ?
#
loop_
_entity_poly.entity_id
_entity_poly.type
_entity_poly.pdbx_seq_one_letter_code
_entity_poly.pdbx_strand_id
1 'polypeptide(L)'
;MLRAMKYLLAVAALLSLTFPARAQKVDFEVGAPGVVAVGEAFRIEFTVNAKPDGFTPPAFGGFDVLAGPTTSEGTSVSIVNGHVSKTVSFTYTYVLQAQNEGLATISAASVQVEGKTYSTQPLTIEVVSGEAMPGQGGASAGGADKKADAEARSGKLAPDDILLRVTVNRNNVYKGQPVRVAFKLYTRVQLSGIESVKYPAFNGFWAQELNVDGYSWQRETLNGKVYDARVVKEVLLYPQQSGTLHIEQSSMTVVAQIVVQSRSHSQSLFDDFFGGQSVQEVRKNLSAAPVPVTVRDFPAGAPASFNGAVGKFQLNGSLDKQTVTANASDTYLLKLSGSGNLPLIQAPKPELPASFESYGNGKSTESLSHNASGISGYKQFEFPFIPRAEGNYSIPPVEFSYFDPDAAKYVTLTTPPFGVEVLPDSTGGSSGGGIVSGIGREDLKILDSDIRFIRLGDSGLSRKGSLLFGSAAYFGMLAVLLALFVAVYLYLKKHLRDLQN
;
A
#
# COMPACT_ATOMS: atom_id res chain seq x y z
N MET A 1 -4.39 -61.67 -0.35
CA MET A 1 -4.90 -60.28 -0.23
C MET A 1 -4.69 -59.62 1.16
N LEU A 2 -5.00 -60.28 2.30
CA LEU A 2 -4.85 -59.67 3.64
C LEU A 2 -3.42 -59.26 4.01
N ARG A 3 -2.38 -59.95 3.56
CA ARG A 3 -0.98 -59.59 3.85
C ARG A 3 -0.51 -58.37 3.11
N ALA A 4 -0.92 -58.21 1.84
CA ALA A 4 -0.58 -57.03 1.03
C ALA A 4 -1.23 -55.76 1.59
N MET A 5 -2.47 -55.84 2.11
CA MET A 5 -3.20 -54.75 2.74
C MET A 5 -2.55 -54.27 4.04
N LYS A 6 -1.94 -55.17 4.84
CA LYS A 6 -1.19 -54.81 6.04
C LYS A 6 0.11 -54.05 5.73
N TYR A 7 0.80 -54.42 4.64
CA TYR A 7 1.99 -53.66 4.20
C TYR A 7 1.63 -52.30 3.61
N LEU A 8 0.51 -52.19 2.91
CA LEU A 8 0.03 -50.90 2.37
C LEU A 8 -0.39 -49.94 3.49
N LEU A 9 -1.04 -50.46 4.55
CA LEU A 9 -1.37 -49.69 5.75
C LEU A 9 -0.13 -49.28 6.56
N ALA A 10 0.89 -50.13 6.67
CA ALA A 10 2.14 -49.78 7.33
C ALA A 10 2.95 -48.73 6.55
N VAL A 11 2.98 -48.79 5.21
CA VAL A 11 3.62 -47.77 4.37
C VAL A 11 2.87 -46.44 4.41
N ALA A 12 1.52 -46.47 4.43
CA ALA A 12 0.72 -45.24 4.61
C ALA A 12 0.92 -44.62 5.98
N ALA A 13 1.07 -45.42 7.05
CA ALA A 13 1.38 -44.93 8.40
C ALA A 13 2.82 -44.38 8.51
N LEU A 14 3.79 -44.94 7.75
CA LEU A 14 5.16 -44.38 7.71
C LEU A 14 5.24 -43.08 6.91
N LEU A 15 4.45 -42.92 5.82
CA LEU A 15 4.39 -41.69 5.03
C LEU A 15 3.68 -40.55 5.78
N SER A 16 2.80 -40.84 6.74
CA SER A 16 2.13 -39.79 7.55
C SER A 16 3.04 -39.18 8.62
N LEU A 17 4.22 -39.74 8.89
CA LEU A 17 5.18 -39.24 9.88
C LEU A 17 6.20 -38.22 9.33
N THR A 18 6.13 -37.87 8.05
CA THR A 18 7.08 -36.93 7.42
C THR A 18 6.48 -35.57 7.09
N PHE A 19 5.44 -35.14 7.77
CA PHE A 19 5.10 -33.70 7.71
C PHE A 19 6.18 -32.95 8.48
N PRO A 20 6.98 -32.08 7.84
CA PRO A 20 7.89 -31.20 8.55
C PRO A 20 7.01 -30.32 9.42
N ALA A 21 7.07 -30.48 10.74
CA ALA A 21 6.57 -29.49 11.66
C ALA A 21 7.28 -28.19 11.30
N ARG A 22 6.56 -27.23 10.70
CA ARG A 22 7.07 -25.88 10.52
C ARG A 22 7.26 -25.34 11.92
N ALA A 23 8.50 -25.41 12.41
CA ALA A 23 8.88 -24.70 13.64
C ALA A 23 8.52 -23.23 13.44
N GLN A 24 7.68 -22.71 14.31
CA GLN A 24 7.36 -21.28 14.30
C GLN A 24 8.69 -20.52 14.44
N LYS A 25 8.97 -19.64 13.48
CA LYS A 25 10.18 -18.80 13.54
C LYS A 25 10.08 -17.95 14.80
N VAL A 26 11.04 -18.12 15.71
CA VAL A 26 11.14 -17.27 16.89
C VAL A 26 11.60 -15.90 16.43
N ASP A 27 10.82 -14.88 16.80
CA ASP A 27 11.07 -13.48 16.52
C ASP A 27 11.20 -12.72 17.84
N PHE A 28 12.29 -11.95 17.98
CA PHE A 28 12.60 -11.19 19.18
C PHE A 28 12.91 -9.75 18.79
N GLU A 29 12.02 -8.84 19.14
CA GLU A 29 12.03 -7.46 18.72
C GLU A 29 12.11 -6.50 19.91
N VAL A 30 12.61 -5.28 19.62
CA VAL A 30 12.64 -4.17 20.56
C VAL A 30 11.82 -3.01 20.02
N GLY A 31 10.95 -2.45 20.85
CA GLY A 31 10.14 -1.27 20.57
C GLY A 31 10.43 -0.16 21.58
N ALA A 32 10.77 1.03 21.07
CA ALA A 32 10.92 2.26 21.86
C ALA A 32 10.71 3.49 20.97
N PRO A 33 10.48 4.70 21.56
CA PRO A 33 10.48 5.95 20.80
C PRO A 33 11.83 6.19 20.15
N GLY A 34 11.85 6.65 18.88
CA GLY A 34 13.09 7.01 18.17
C GLY A 34 13.71 8.32 18.67
N VAL A 35 12.90 9.22 19.29
CA VAL A 35 13.31 10.51 19.83
C VAL A 35 12.67 10.72 21.20
N VAL A 36 13.45 11.21 22.18
CA VAL A 36 12.99 11.56 23.53
C VAL A 36 13.62 12.87 23.97
N ALA A 37 12.97 13.58 24.89
CA ALA A 37 13.56 14.80 25.47
C ALA A 37 14.49 14.43 26.67
N VAL A 38 15.46 15.31 26.95
CA VAL A 38 16.28 15.20 28.17
C VAL A 38 15.36 15.23 29.39
N GLY A 39 15.55 14.28 30.33
CA GLY A 39 14.74 14.15 31.52
C GLY A 39 13.37 13.46 31.29
N GLU A 40 13.00 13.15 30.06
CA GLU A 40 11.76 12.44 29.76
C GLU A 40 11.89 10.96 30.15
N ALA A 41 10.86 10.46 30.84
CA ALA A 41 10.69 9.04 31.12
C ALA A 41 9.93 8.36 29.98
N PHE A 42 10.47 7.31 29.39
CA PHE A 42 9.86 6.56 28.30
C PHE A 42 9.92 5.06 28.55
N ARG A 43 9.09 4.31 27.81
CA ARG A 43 9.06 2.84 27.88
C ARG A 43 9.84 2.25 26.72
N ILE A 44 10.58 1.17 27.04
CA ILE A 44 11.17 0.27 26.05
C ILE A 44 10.62 -1.15 26.31
N GLU A 45 10.24 -1.81 25.25
CA GLU A 45 9.60 -3.11 25.27
C GLU A 45 10.40 -4.11 24.44
N PHE A 46 10.70 -5.27 25.03
CA PHE A 46 11.35 -6.38 24.37
C PHE A 46 10.34 -7.53 24.26
N THR A 47 9.91 -7.84 23.03
CA THR A 47 8.83 -8.79 22.78
C THR A 47 9.33 -10.01 22.01
N VAL A 48 9.07 -11.20 22.54
CA VAL A 48 9.36 -12.48 21.88
C VAL A 48 8.06 -13.25 21.64
N ASN A 49 7.92 -13.87 20.45
CA ASN A 49 6.74 -14.64 20.05
C ASN A 49 6.75 -16.10 20.49
N ALA A 50 7.57 -16.44 21.48
CA ALA A 50 7.69 -17.78 22.06
C ALA A 50 7.91 -17.69 23.57
N LYS A 51 7.64 -18.79 24.30
CA LYS A 51 7.90 -18.85 25.75
C LYS A 51 9.40 -18.83 26.00
N PRO A 52 9.94 -17.81 26.72
CA PRO A 52 11.36 -17.72 27.00
C PRO A 52 11.78 -18.60 28.19
N ASP A 53 12.98 -19.20 28.12
CA ASP A 53 13.63 -19.90 29.23
C ASP A 53 14.45 -18.94 30.10
N GLY A 54 14.92 -17.80 29.48
CA GLY A 54 15.66 -16.77 30.18
C GLY A 54 15.77 -15.51 29.33
N PHE A 55 15.89 -14.35 29.99
CA PHE A 55 16.08 -13.04 29.38
C PHE A 55 17.30 -12.35 29.97
N THR A 56 18.17 -11.84 29.09
CA THR A 56 19.34 -11.03 29.48
C THR A 56 19.11 -9.61 28.99
N PRO A 57 18.95 -8.64 29.90
CA PRO A 57 18.74 -7.24 29.52
C PRO A 57 19.96 -6.64 28.82
N PRO A 58 19.76 -5.63 27.97
CA PRO A 58 20.86 -4.91 27.33
C PRO A 58 21.49 -3.91 28.32
N ALA A 59 22.63 -3.36 27.93
CA ALA A 59 23.15 -2.14 28.55
C ALA A 59 22.34 -0.93 28.01
N PHE A 60 21.82 -0.10 28.92
CA PHE A 60 21.05 1.11 28.62
C PHE A 60 21.97 2.35 28.59
N GLY A 61 22.95 2.36 27.69
CA GLY A 61 23.90 3.48 27.61
C GLY A 61 23.23 4.84 27.37
N GLY A 62 23.51 5.80 28.28
CA GLY A 62 22.92 7.16 28.20
C GLY A 62 21.53 7.32 28.84
N PHE A 63 20.99 6.25 29.46
CA PHE A 63 19.68 6.26 30.09
C PHE A 63 19.75 5.68 31.51
N ASP A 64 19.01 6.30 32.43
CA ASP A 64 18.77 5.74 33.77
C ASP A 64 17.56 4.81 33.72
N VAL A 65 17.67 3.67 34.41
CA VAL A 65 16.57 2.72 34.56
C VAL A 65 15.72 3.15 35.77
N LEU A 66 14.53 3.68 35.53
CA LEU A 66 13.62 4.09 36.59
C LEU A 66 12.81 2.91 37.13
N ALA A 67 12.43 1.95 36.27
CA ALA A 67 11.68 0.76 36.64
C ALA A 67 11.87 -0.36 35.64
N GLY A 68 11.69 -1.62 36.09
CA GLY A 68 11.69 -2.82 35.23
C GLY A 68 12.70 -3.87 35.62
N PRO A 69 12.67 -5.07 34.96
CA PRO A 69 11.67 -5.40 33.96
C PRO A 69 10.29 -5.74 34.56
N THR A 70 9.21 -5.25 33.96
CA THR A 70 7.88 -5.78 34.16
C THR A 70 7.59 -6.77 33.04
N THR A 71 7.15 -7.98 33.37
CA THR A 71 6.86 -9.01 32.37
C THR A 71 5.35 -9.13 32.15
N SER A 72 4.93 -9.18 30.90
CA SER A 72 3.55 -9.47 30.50
C SER A 72 3.51 -10.60 29.48
N GLU A 73 2.46 -11.43 29.57
CA GLU A 73 2.18 -12.50 28.62
C GLU A 73 0.90 -12.16 27.84
N GLY A 74 1.00 -12.19 26.52
CA GLY A 74 -0.11 -11.99 25.58
C GLY A 74 -0.41 -13.27 24.81
N THR A 75 -1.68 -13.56 24.58
CA THR A 75 -2.10 -14.63 23.67
C THR A 75 -3.02 -14.02 22.62
N SER A 76 -2.66 -14.15 21.37
CA SER A 76 -3.48 -13.76 20.22
C SER A 76 -3.95 -14.99 19.47
N VAL A 77 -5.24 -15.06 19.14
CA VAL A 77 -5.82 -16.10 18.29
C VAL A 77 -6.35 -15.44 17.03
N SER A 78 -5.79 -15.82 15.89
CA SER A 78 -6.24 -15.37 14.58
C SER A 78 -6.88 -16.51 13.82
N ILE A 79 -8.03 -16.26 13.20
CA ILE A 79 -8.73 -17.21 12.33
C ILE A 79 -8.79 -16.60 10.94
N VAL A 80 -8.01 -17.17 10.00
CA VAL A 80 -7.98 -16.74 8.61
C VAL A 80 -8.29 -17.94 7.73
N ASN A 81 -9.31 -17.84 6.90
CA ASN A 81 -9.76 -18.92 5.98
C ASN A 81 -9.97 -20.29 6.69
N GLY A 82 -10.51 -20.28 7.92
CA GLY A 82 -10.75 -21.51 8.68
C GLY A 82 -9.51 -22.10 9.36
N HIS A 83 -8.32 -21.51 9.19
CA HIS A 83 -7.11 -21.87 9.92
C HIS A 83 -6.99 -21.06 11.19
N VAL A 84 -6.93 -21.74 12.33
CA VAL A 84 -6.71 -21.13 13.65
C VAL A 84 -5.21 -21.05 13.91
N SER A 85 -4.69 -19.83 14.06
CA SER A 85 -3.31 -19.57 14.49
C SER A 85 -3.33 -18.98 15.89
N LYS A 86 -2.62 -19.61 16.83
CA LYS A 86 -2.42 -19.10 18.19
C LYS A 86 -1.00 -18.62 18.30
N THR A 87 -0.82 -17.34 18.62
CA THR A 87 0.50 -16.73 18.88
C THR A 87 0.55 -16.33 20.35
N VAL A 88 1.61 -16.74 21.02
CA VAL A 88 1.91 -16.33 22.41
C VAL A 88 3.05 -15.34 22.33
N SER A 89 2.95 -14.23 23.07
CA SER A 89 4.00 -13.22 23.15
C SER A 89 4.37 -12.93 24.59
N PHE A 90 5.66 -12.80 24.86
CA PHE A 90 6.19 -12.39 26.16
C PHE A 90 6.89 -11.05 25.98
N THR A 91 6.52 -10.06 26.80
CA THR A 91 7.06 -8.70 26.71
C THR A 91 7.71 -8.31 28.02
N TYR A 92 8.97 -7.86 27.95
CA TYR A 92 9.73 -7.28 29.05
C TYR A 92 9.76 -5.77 28.88
N THR A 93 9.18 -5.03 29.81
CA THR A 93 9.06 -3.57 29.76
C THR A 93 9.96 -2.92 30.81
N TYR A 94 10.78 -1.96 30.37
CA TYR A 94 11.53 -1.06 31.23
C TYR A 94 11.01 0.37 31.06
N VAL A 95 11.14 1.18 32.11
CA VAL A 95 10.97 2.63 32.08
C VAL A 95 12.35 3.25 32.23
N LEU A 96 12.77 3.99 31.22
CA LEU A 96 14.07 4.64 31.14
C LEU A 96 13.89 6.18 31.16
N GLN A 97 14.92 6.90 31.63
CA GLN A 97 14.98 8.36 31.58
C GLN A 97 16.22 8.80 30.83
N ALA A 98 16.04 9.72 29.87
CA ALA A 98 17.17 10.27 29.10
C ALA A 98 17.96 11.28 29.93
N GLN A 99 19.30 11.16 29.93
CA GLN A 99 20.20 12.00 30.75
C GLN A 99 20.75 13.20 30.00
N ASN A 100 21.33 12.98 28.83
CA ASN A 100 22.06 13.98 28.08
C ASN A 100 21.60 14.01 26.63
N GLU A 101 21.72 15.18 25.99
CA GLU A 101 21.47 15.34 24.56
C GLU A 101 22.43 14.52 23.70
N GLY A 102 21.95 14.06 22.55
CA GLY A 102 22.73 13.36 21.54
C GLY A 102 22.17 11.99 21.19
N LEU A 103 22.93 11.24 20.42
CA LEU A 103 22.57 9.86 20.06
C LEU A 103 23.00 8.90 21.16
N ALA A 104 22.03 8.26 21.79
CA ALA A 104 22.26 7.24 22.81
C ALA A 104 21.92 5.84 22.24
N THR A 105 22.77 4.86 22.49
CA THR A 105 22.60 3.52 21.93
C THR A 105 22.34 2.51 23.04
N ILE A 106 21.23 1.78 22.91
CA ILE A 106 20.91 0.62 23.73
C ILE A 106 21.44 -0.61 23.01
N SER A 107 22.25 -1.40 23.70
CA SER A 107 22.85 -2.61 23.11
C SER A 107 21.78 -3.69 22.82
N ALA A 108 22.16 -4.75 22.13
CA ALA A 108 21.26 -5.87 21.87
C ALA A 108 20.88 -6.57 23.21
N ALA A 109 19.58 -6.84 23.38
CA ALA A 109 19.08 -7.75 24.40
C ALA A 109 19.15 -9.19 23.87
N SER A 110 19.18 -10.19 24.76
CA SER A 110 19.11 -11.59 24.36
C SER A 110 18.06 -12.38 25.16
N VAL A 111 17.47 -13.37 24.50
CA VAL A 111 16.48 -14.27 25.08
C VAL A 111 16.83 -15.72 24.72
N GLN A 112 16.65 -16.64 25.64
CA GLN A 112 16.78 -18.07 25.37
C GLN A 112 15.41 -18.68 25.16
N VAL A 113 15.25 -19.44 24.08
CA VAL A 113 14.02 -20.18 23.76
C VAL A 113 14.45 -21.58 23.30
N GLU A 114 13.98 -22.61 23.98
CA GLU A 114 14.31 -24.01 23.68
C GLU A 114 15.82 -24.26 23.53
N GLY A 115 16.62 -23.66 24.42
CA GLY A 115 18.09 -23.78 24.45
C GLY A 115 18.84 -23.02 23.34
N LYS A 116 18.15 -22.23 22.51
CA LYS A 116 18.76 -21.34 21.50
C LYS A 116 18.66 -19.89 21.94
N THR A 117 19.69 -19.12 21.64
CA THR A 117 19.76 -17.69 21.97
C THR A 117 19.34 -16.86 20.76
N TYR A 118 18.42 -15.93 20.99
CA TYR A 118 17.96 -14.91 20.01
C TYR A 118 18.30 -13.54 20.56
N SER A 119 18.69 -12.62 19.68
CA SER A 119 19.11 -11.27 20.08
C SER A 119 18.40 -10.21 19.24
N THR A 120 18.04 -9.08 19.88
CA THR A 120 17.54 -7.91 19.16
C THR A 120 18.67 -7.22 18.40
N GLN A 121 18.31 -6.31 17.48
CA GLN A 121 19.27 -5.34 16.96
C GLN A 121 19.54 -4.26 18.02
N PRO A 122 20.75 -3.66 18.05
CA PRO A 122 20.98 -2.46 18.84
C PRO A 122 20.05 -1.34 18.39
N LEU A 123 19.56 -0.54 19.34
CA LEU A 123 18.63 0.56 19.08
C LEU A 123 19.29 1.90 19.41
N THR A 124 19.26 2.84 18.46
CA THR A 124 19.75 4.20 18.69
C THR A 124 18.53 5.12 18.88
N ILE A 125 18.55 5.90 19.97
CA ILE A 125 17.52 6.88 20.31
C ILE A 125 18.17 8.25 20.29
N GLU A 126 17.55 9.21 19.61
CA GLU A 126 17.98 10.61 19.62
C GLU A 126 17.41 11.29 20.88
N VAL A 127 18.29 11.81 21.71
CA VAL A 127 17.93 12.60 22.88
C VAL A 127 18.10 14.07 22.54
N VAL A 128 16.99 14.83 22.61
CA VAL A 128 16.96 16.25 22.24
C VAL A 128 16.73 17.15 23.43
N SER A 129 17.30 18.38 23.39
CA SER A 129 16.90 19.44 24.30
C SER A 129 15.53 19.95 23.89
N GLY A 130 14.51 19.56 24.60
CA GLY A 130 13.16 19.99 24.28
C GLY A 130 12.21 19.78 25.45
N GLU A 131 11.10 20.52 25.43
CA GLU A 131 10.03 20.27 26.40
C GLU A 131 9.45 18.86 26.18
N ALA A 132 9.45 18.04 27.23
CA ALA A 132 8.79 16.74 27.24
C ALA A 132 7.30 16.88 26.89
N MET A 133 6.70 15.82 26.33
CA MET A 133 5.27 15.83 26.01
C MET A 133 4.42 15.93 27.28
N PRO A 134 3.41 16.81 27.32
CA PRO A 134 2.50 16.88 28.47
C PRO A 134 1.74 15.56 28.64
N GLY A 135 1.84 14.93 29.83
CA GLY A 135 0.95 13.84 30.23
C GLY A 135 1.48 12.40 30.15
N GLN A 136 2.74 12.14 29.74
CA GLN A 136 3.32 10.78 29.76
C GLN A 136 4.25 10.48 30.96
N GLY A 137 4.44 11.40 31.88
CA GLY A 137 5.27 11.21 33.07
C GLY A 137 4.46 10.76 34.27
N GLY A 138 4.55 9.50 34.66
CA GLY A 138 4.26 9.10 36.02
C GLY A 138 5.24 9.78 36.96
N ALA A 139 4.73 10.51 37.98
CA ALA A 139 5.41 11.09 39.13
C ALA A 139 6.80 11.67 38.83
N SER A 140 6.85 12.93 38.39
CA SER A 140 8.08 13.71 38.27
C SER A 140 8.53 14.18 39.65
N ALA A 141 9.70 13.72 40.09
CA ALA A 141 10.48 14.41 41.11
C ALA A 141 11.31 15.50 40.43
N GLY A 142 11.04 16.75 40.74
CA GLY A 142 12.00 17.85 40.65
C GLY A 142 12.02 18.72 39.40
N GLY A 143 11.35 19.85 39.49
CA GLY A 143 11.80 21.20 39.18
C GLY A 143 12.42 21.52 37.81
N ALA A 144 11.63 21.97 36.91
CA ALA A 144 11.74 23.12 35.99
C ALA A 144 10.81 22.87 34.80
N ASP A 145 9.65 23.39 34.85
CA ASP A 145 8.80 23.94 33.80
C ASP A 145 7.36 24.06 34.28
N LYS A 146 7.19 24.81 35.35
CA LYS A 146 5.85 25.12 35.93
C LYS A 146 4.92 25.87 34.97
N LYS A 147 5.42 26.38 33.83
CA LYS A 147 4.60 27.17 32.91
C LYS A 147 3.87 26.32 31.86
N ALA A 148 4.55 25.37 31.23
CA ALA A 148 3.91 24.49 30.24
C ALA A 148 2.92 23.54 30.91
N ASP A 149 3.29 22.98 32.07
CA ASP A 149 2.38 22.21 32.93
C ASP A 149 1.19 23.01 33.44
N ALA A 150 1.36 24.32 33.70
CA ALA A 150 0.28 25.20 34.14
C ALA A 150 -0.71 25.52 33.02
N GLU A 151 -0.27 25.65 31.78
CA GLU A 151 -1.13 25.86 30.61
C GLU A 151 -1.89 24.57 30.22
N ALA A 152 -1.25 23.40 30.27
CA ALA A 152 -1.92 22.12 30.10
C ALA A 152 -2.97 21.86 31.21
N ARG A 153 -2.71 22.32 32.42
CA ARG A 153 -3.67 22.26 33.57
C ARG A 153 -4.77 23.33 33.52
N SER A 154 -4.64 24.33 32.65
CA SER A 154 -5.64 25.42 32.51
C SER A 154 -6.80 25.05 31.59
N GLY A 155 -6.81 23.84 30.98
CA GLY A 155 -7.84 23.41 30.04
C GLY A 155 -7.78 24.14 28.70
N LYS A 156 -6.64 24.78 28.37
CA LYS A 156 -6.43 25.48 27.10
C LYS A 156 -5.30 24.84 26.32
N LEU A 157 -5.53 24.59 25.04
CA LEU A 157 -4.49 24.17 24.10
C LEU A 157 -3.59 25.36 23.75
N ALA A 158 -2.29 25.16 23.82
CA ALA A 158 -1.35 26.12 23.24
C ALA A 158 -1.48 26.14 21.71
N PRO A 159 -1.18 27.27 21.05
CA PRO A 159 -1.28 27.37 19.58
C PRO A 159 -0.48 26.31 18.84
N ASP A 160 0.65 25.89 19.38
CA ASP A 160 1.60 24.95 18.80
C ASP A 160 1.49 23.50 19.32
N ASP A 161 0.54 23.18 20.22
CA ASP A 161 0.35 21.80 20.68
C ASP A 161 -0.09 20.85 19.58
N ILE A 162 -0.79 21.35 18.56
CA ILE A 162 -1.22 20.56 17.43
C ILE A 162 -1.00 21.38 16.16
N LEU A 163 -0.29 20.81 15.18
CA LEU A 163 0.09 21.49 13.95
C LEU A 163 -0.21 20.60 12.75
N LEU A 164 -0.66 21.20 11.65
CA LEU A 164 -0.72 20.56 10.32
C LEU A 164 0.39 21.16 9.46
N ARG A 165 1.27 20.32 8.90
CA ARG A 165 2.31 20.75 7.97
C ARG A 165 2.19 20.04 6.64
N VAL A 166 2.49 20.78 5.57
CA VAL A 166 2.65 20.24 4.23
C VAL A 166 4.13 20.26 3.90
N THR A 167 4.68 19.12 3.55
CA THR A 167 6.08 18.98 3.16
C THR A 167 6.17 18.48 1.74
N VAL A 168 7.15 18.96 1.00
CA VAL A 168 7.47 18.52 -0.36
C VAL A 168 8.89 17.99 -0.38
N ASN A 169 9.13 16.92 -1.13
CA ASN A 169 10.49 16.36 -1.25
C ASN A 169 11.40 17.25 -2.12
N ARG A 170 10.81 18.05 -3.00
CA ARG A 170 11.52 19.02 -3.87
C ARG A 170 10.56 20.14 -4.31
N ASN A 171 11.06 21.34 -4.38
CA ASN A 171 10.28 22.53 -4.76
C ASN A 171 10.74 23.16 -6.07
N ASN A 172 11.74 22.58 -6.74
CA ASN A 172 12.24 23.01 -8.04
C ASN A 172 12.37 21.78 -8.93
N VAL A 173 11.49 21.66 -9.92
CA VAL A 173 11.32 20.46 -10.75
C VAL A 173 11.12 20.83 -12.21
N TYR A 174 11.28 19.87 -13.12
CA TYR A 174 10.84 20.01 -14.50
C TYR A 174 9.36 19.65 -14.63
N LYS A 175 8.72 20.19 -15.68
CA LYS A 175 7.38 19.76 -16.08
C LYS A 175 7.34 18.23 -16.18
N GLY A 176 6.30 17.59 -15.63
CA GLY A 176 6.15 16.12 -15.60
C GLY A 176 7.04 15.38 -14.62
N GLN A 177 7.96 16.04 -13.90
CA GLN A 177 8.78 15.41 -12.86
C GLN A 177 7.97 15.29 -11.54
N PRO A 178 7.94 14.11 -10.89
CA PRO A 178 7.13 13.92 -9.69
C PRO A 178 7.61 14.74 -8.50
N VAL A 179 6.64 15.35 -7.80
CA VAL A 179 6.79 15.99 -6.49
C VAL A 179 5.97 15.19 -5.50
N ARG A 180 6.62 14.63 -4.48
CA ARG A 180 5.95 13.98 -3.36
C ARG A 180 5.53 15.03 -2.34
N VAL A 181 4.26 15.04 -2.01
CA VAL A 181 3.64 15.95 -1.02
C VAL A 181 3.08 15.12 0.12
N ALA A 182 3.50 15.42 1.34
CA ALA A 182 2.99 14.78 2.54
C ALA A 182 2.32 15.80 3.45
N PHE A 183 1.08 15.52 3.85
CA PHE A 183 0.33 16.24 4.88
C PHE A 183 0.57 15.52 6.20
N LYS A 184 1.23 16.21 7.12
CA LYS A 184 1.69 15.62 8.38
C LYS A 184 1.04 16.34 9.55
N LEU A 185 0.41 15.57 10.42
CA LEU A 185 -0.18 16.04 11.67
C LEU A 185 0.81 15.81 12.79
N TYR A 186 1.11 16.85 13.53
CA TYR A 186 1.96 16.86 14.72
C TYR A 186 1.09 17.14 15.94
N THR A 187 1.25 16.40 17.00
CA THR A 187 0.51 16.60 18.25
C THR A 187 1.38 16.36 19.47
N ARG A 188 1.17 17.14 20.52
CA ARG A 188 1.75 16.96 21.86
C ARG A 188 0.69 16.53 22.87
N VAL A 189 -0.55 16.41 22.44
CA VAL A 189 -1.69 16.02 23.26
C VAL A 189 -2.43 14.85 22.62
N GLN A 190 -3.19 14.12 23.43
CA GLN A 190 -3.98 13.01 22.92
C GLN A 190 -5.12 13.52 22.03
N LEU A 191 -5.32 12.88 20.87
CA LEU A 191 -6.40 13.18 19.95
C LEU A 191 -7.50 12.12 20.05
N SER A 192 -8.77 12.57 20.16
CA SER A 192 -9.93 11.68 20.02
C SER A 192 -10.19 11.33 18.54
N GLY A 193 -9.83 12.25 17.61
CA GLY A 193 -10.03 12.02 16.19
C GLY A 193 -9.86 13.26 15.31
N ILE A 194 -10.06 13.04 14.02
CA ILE A 194 -10.12 14.07 12.99
C ILE A 194 -11.58 14.20 12.56
N GLU A 195 -12.16 15.40 12.75
CA GLU A 195 -13.57 15.66 12.48
C GLU A 195 -13.81 16.04 11.01
N SER A 196 -12.94 16.88 10.45
CA SER A 196 -13.02 17.29 9.05
C SER A 196 -11.66 17.62 8.47
N VAL A 197 -11.50 17.37 7.16
CA VAL A 197 -10.29 17.69 6.42
C VAL A 197 -10.66 18.31 5.08
N LYS A 198 -9.99 19.41 4.72
CA LYS A 198 -10.08 20.04 3.41
C LYS A 198 -8.70 20.08 2.78
N TYR A 199 -8.49 19.22 1.80
CA TYR A 199 -7.27 19.20 0.99
C TYR A 199 -7.42 20.10 -0.25
N PRO A 200 -6.31 20.64 -0.79
CA PRO A 200 -6.32 21.45 -2.00
C PRO A 200 -6.67 20.62 -3.25
N ALA A 201 -7.12 21.30 -4.29
CA ALA A 201 -7.46 20.69 -5.58
C ALA A 201 -6.23 20.35 -6.45
N PHE A 202 -5.03 20.76 -6.08
CA PHE A 202 -3.77 20.59 -6.82
C PHE A 202 -3.82 21.15 -8.25
N ASN A 203 -4.31 22.39 -8.40
CA ASN A 203 -4.43 23.05 -9.70
C ASN A 203 -3.08 23.12 -10.42
N GLY A 204 -3.05 22.73 -11.71
CA GLY A 204 -1.84 22.66 -12.52
C GLY A 204 -1.03 21.37 -12.39
N PHE A 205 -1.49 20.42 -11.56
CA PHE A 205 -0.86 19.11 -11.37
C PHE A 205 -1.81 17.98 -11.77
N TRP A 206 -1.25 16.91 -12.27
CA TRP A 206 -1.88 15.60 -12.21
C TRP A 206 -1.50 14.95 -10.89
N ALA A 207 -2.46 14.41 -10.16
CA ALA A 207 -2.26 13.92 -8.80
C ALA A 207 -2.55 12.41 -8.70
N GLN A 208 -1.66 11.69 -8.02
CA GLN A 208 -1.84 10.28 -7.64
C GLN A 208 -1.74 10.17 -6.12
N GLU A 209 -2.80 9.74 -5.47
CA GLU A 209 -2.79 9.48 -4.04
C GLU A 209 -1.99 8.20 -3.73
N LEU A 210 -1.26 8.24 -2.61
CA LEU A 210 -0.56 7.09 -2.05
C LEU A 210 -1.33 6.59 -0.82
N ASN A 211 -1.28 5.28 -0.59
CA ASN A 211 -1.87 4.70 0.61
C ASN A 211 -1.02 5.05 1.84
N VAL A 212 -1.67 5.59 2.87
CA VAL A 212 -1.06 5.98 4.15
C VAL A 212 -1.53 5.13 5.35
N ASP A 213 -2.35 4.09 5.12
CA ASP A 213 -2.92 3.27 6.20
C ASP A 213 -1.85 2.57 7.05
N GLY A 214 -0.70 2.26 6.45
CA GLY A 214 0.45 1.66 7.14
C GLY A 214 1.30 2.63 7.95
N TYR A 215 1.04 3.95 7.91
CA TYR A 215 1.83 4.92 8.66
C TYR A 215 1.36 4.99 10.12
N SER A 216 2.24 4.62 11.03
CA SER A 216 2.04 4.77 12.47
C SER A 216 2.44 6.18 12.95
N TRP A 217 2.04 6.53 14.17
CA TRP A 217 2.56 7.69 14.87
C TRP A 217 4.05 7.47 15.16
N GLN A 218 4.84 8.47 14.84
CA GLN A 218 6.28 8.48 15.08
C GLN A 218 6.63 9.75 15.87
N ARG A 219 7.57 9.62 16.80
CA ARG A 219 8.02 10.77 17.58
C ARG A 219 9.07 11.53 16.79
N GLU A 220 8.87 12.84 16.65
CA GLU A 220 9.73 13.74 15.88
C GLU A 220 9.94 15.05 16.61
N THR A 221 11.08 15.66 16.36
CA THR A 221 11.40 17.02 16.86
C THR A 221 11.05 18.06 15.82
N LEU A 222 10.32 19.09 16.24
CA LEU A 222 9.98 20.24 15.40
C LEU A 222 10.16 21.54 16.20
N ASN A 223 11.02 22.44 15.73
CA ASN A 223 11.33 23.71 16.40
C ASN A 223 11.73 23.55 17.90
N GLY A 224 12.54 22.52 18.20
CA GLY A 224 13.00 22.23 19.56
C GLY A 224 11.95 21.61 20.49
N LYS A 225 10.77 21.24 19.99
CA LYS A 225 9.73 20.55 20.73
C LYS A 225 9.49 19.14 20.17
N VAL A 226 9.20 18.20 21.07
CA VAL A 226 8.89 16.81 20.69
C VAL A 226 7.40 16.67 20.42
N TYR A 227 7.06 16.01 19.31
CA TYR A 227 5.70 15.74 18.88
C TYR A 227 5.53 14.26 18.50
N ASP A 228 4.34 13.73 18.69
CA ASP A 228 3.89 12.60 17.93
C ASP A 228 3.42 13.09 16.56
N ALA A 229 3.98 12.52 15.50
CA ALA A 229 3.75 12.94 14.13
C ALA A 229 3.26 11.77 13.28
N ARG A 230 2.28 12.03 12.42
CA ARG A 230 1.75 11.02 11.47
C ARG A 230 1.46 11.66 10.13
N VAL A 231 1.83 10.96 9.05
CA VAL A 231 1.37 11.31 7.71
C VAL A 231 -0.10 10.91 7.59
N VAL A 232 -0.97 11.89 7.33
CA VAL A 232 -2.42 11.71 7.21
C VAL A 232 -2.89 11.68 5.76
N LYS A 233 -2.07 12.21 4.84
CA LYS A 233 -2.26 12.09 3.39
C LYS A 233 -0.93 12.24 2.69
N GLU A 234 -0.74 11.47 1.63
CA GLU A 234 0.42 11.55 0.76
C GLU A 234 0.00 11.50 -0.71
N VAL A 235 0.60 12.37 -1.52
CA VAL A 235 0.23 12.50 -2.93
C VAL A 235 1.49 12.69 -3.77
N LEU A 236 1.56 12.04 -4.92
CA LEU A 236 2.49 12.34 -5.99
C LEU A 236 1.85 13.33 -6.95
N LEU A 237 2.48 14.48 -7.13
CA LEU A 237 2.04 15.52 -8.04
C LEU A 237 2.97 15.59 -9.25
N TYR A 238 2.41 15.58 -10.45
CA TYR A 238 3.12 15.74 -11.71
C TYR A 238 2.70 17.07 -12.36
N PRO A 239 3.57 18.10 -12.32
CA PRO A 239 3.23 19.42 -12.89
C PRO A 239 2.93 19.32 -14.40
N GLN A 240 1.83 19.94 -14.84
CA GLN A 240 1.39 19.91 -16.24
C GLN A 240 1.80 21.17 -17.01
N GLN A 241 2.26 22.20 -16.33
CA GLN A 241 2.68 23.49 -16.90
C GLN A 241 3.92 24.01 -16.17
N SER A 242 4.72 24.84 -16.84
CA SER A 242 5.86 25.53 -16.27
C SER A 242 5.43 26.81 -15.51
N GLY A 243 6.33 27.34 -14.69
CA GLY A 243 6.08 28.51 -13.84
C GLY A 243 6.00 28.15 -12.35
N THR A 244 5.52 29.07 -11.54
CA THR A 244 5.32 28.82 -10.11
C THR A 244 3.91 28.31 -9.88
N LEU A 245 3.78 27.04 -9.50
CA LEU A 245 2.54 26.43 -9.08
C LEU A 245 2.46 26.44 -7.56
N HIS A 246 1.26 26.48 -7.01
CA HIS A 246 1.03 26.49 -5.56
C HIS A 246 0.24 25.24 -5.16
N ILE A 247 0.74 24.54 -4.13
CA ILE A 247 -0.07 23.62 -3.36
C ILE A 247 -0.85 24.52 -2.40
N GLU A 248 -2.13 24.71 -2.65
CA GLU A 248 -2.97 25.66 -1.95
C GLU A 248 -3.11 25.31 -0.46
N GLN A 249 -3.69 26.23 0.30
CA GLN A 249 -3.92 26.05 1.72
C GLN A 249 -4.78 24.81 2.00
N SER A 250 -4.37 24.01 2.98
CA SER A 250 -5.16 22.93 3.56
C SER A 250 -5.64 23.27 4.95
N SER A 251 -6.78 22.73 5.35
CA SER A 251 -7.31 22.89 6.70
C SER A 251 -7.83 21.57 7.26
N MET A 252 -7.78 21.44 8.58
CA MET A 252 -8.19 20.24 9.29
C MET A 252 -8.76 20.64 10.66
N THR A 253 -9.89 20.05 11.06
CA THR A 253 -10.43 20.15 12.41
C THR A 253 -10.15 18.86 13.15
N VAL A 254 -9.48 18.96 14.29
CA VAL A 254 -9.17 17.84 15.16
C VAL A 254 -9.86 18.01 16.51
N VAL A 255 -10.14 16.89 17.19
CA VAL A 255 -10.67 16.85 18.55
C VAL A 255 -9.58 16.36 19.47
N ALA A 256 -9.11 17.24 20.36
CA ALA A 256 -8.08 16.96 21.34
C ALA A 256 -8.68 16.68 22.70
N GLN A 257 -8.07 15.78 23.46
CA GLN A 257 -8.40 15.49 24.85
C GLN A 257 -7.48 16.28 25.77
N ILE A 258 -8.09 17.06 26.66
CA ILE A 258 -7.36 17.83 27.67
C ILE A 258 -7.80 17.32 29.04
N VAL A 259 -6.83 17.02 29.89
CA VAL A 259 -7.07 16.66 31.28
C VAL A 259 -7.24 17.96 32.09
N VAL A 260 -8.45 18.19 32.59
CA VAL A 260 -8.75 19.36 33.44
C VAL A 260 -8.84 18.85 34.87
N GLN A 261 -8.03 19.44 35.75
CA GLN A 261 -8.19 19.23 37.18
C GLN A 261 -9.42 20.02 37.66
N SER A 262 -10.47 19.32 38.04
CA SER A 262 -11.65 19.92 38.63
C SER A 262 -11.27 20.50 40.01
N ARG A 263 -11.24 21.81 40.15
CA ARG A 263 -11.20 22.45 41.45
C ARG A 263 -12.60 22.38 42.06
N SER A 264 -12.99 21.19 42.53
CA SER A 264 -14.17 21.08 43.38
C SER A 264 -13.83 21.66 44.77
N HIS A 265 -14.56 22.67 45.17
CA HIS A 265 -14.48 23.27 46.52
C HIS A 265 -15.30 22.46 47.52
N SER A 266 -15.43 21.13 47.36
CA SER A 266 -16.08 20.27 48.36
C SER A 266 -15.00 19.64 49.26
N GLN A 267 -15.03 19.98 50.54
CA GLN A 267 -14.22 19.44 51.60
C GLN A 267 -14.58 17.97 51.90
N SER A 268 -14.31 17.06 51.00
CA SER A 268 -14.37 15.63 51.24
C SER A 268 -12.98 15.05 51.09
N LEU A 269 -12.41 14.50 52.16
CA LEU A 269 -11.12 13.79 52.16
C LEU A 269 -11.10 12.56 51.23
N PHE A 270 -12.26 12.12 50.72
CA PHE A 270 -12.40 11.06 49.74
C PHE A 270 -12.18 11.54 48.29
N ASP A 271 -12.52 12.79 47.95
CA ASP A 271 -12.30 13.34 46.63
C ASP A 271 -10.81 13.60 46.33
N ASP A 272 -10.01 13.83 47.38
CA ASP A 272 -8.56 14.03 47.26
C ASP A 272 -7.81 12.71 46.94
N PHE A 273 -8.37 11.55 47.30
CA PHE A 273 -7.74 10.25 47.08
C PHE A 273 -8.14 9.61 45.73
N PHE A 274 -9.32 9.94 45.22
CA PHE A 274 -9.81 9.55 43.89
C PHE A 274 -9.92 10.75 42.94
N GLY A 275 -9.02 11.74 43.06
CA GLY A 275 -9.02 12.99 42.33
C GLY A 275 -9.49 12.81 40.89
N GLY A 276 -10.75 13.18 40.62
CA GLY A 276 -11.42 13.03 39.35
C GLY A 276 -10.75 13.89 38.29
N GLN A 277 -9.82 13.35 37.56
CA GLN A 277 -9.35 13.93 36.29
C GLN A 277 -10.51 13.91 35.33
N SER A 278 -11.10 15.08 35.04
CA SER A 278 -12.09 15.17 33.95
C SER A 278 -11.38 15.40 32.64
N VAL A 279 -11.66 14.54 31.65
CA VAL A 279 -11.19 14.70 30.29
C VAL A 279 -12.19 15.59 29.56
N GLN A 280 -11.73 16.72 29.03
CA GLN A 280 -12.52 17.61 28.19
C GLN A 280 -12.06 17.50 26.74
N GLU A 281 -13.01 17.38 25.83
CA GLU A 281 -12.75 17.42 24.40
C GLU A 281 -12.79 18.87 23.89
N VAL A 282 -11.74 19.27 23.19
CA VAL A 282 -11.61 20.60 22.59
C VAL A 282 -11.36 20.46 21.10
N ARG A 283 -12.20 21.15 20.30
CA ARG A 283 -12.02 21.26 18.85
C ARG A 283 -10.97 22.29 18.51
N LYS A 284 -10.03 21.94 17.63
CA LYS A 284 -9.01 22.85 17.11
C LYS A 284 -8.98 22.82 15.59
N ASN A 285 -9.10 24.02 14.99
CA ASN A 285 -8.95 24.19 13.55
C ASN A 285 -7.48 24.46 13.24
N LEU A 286 -6.92 23.64 12.37
CA LEU A 286 -5.55 23.70 11.88
C LEU A 286 -5.55 24.19 10.44
N SER A 287 -4.53 24.93 10.05
CA SER A 287 -4.29 25.28 8.66
C SER A 287 -2.81 25.17 8.33
N ALA A 288 -2.50 24.69 7.14
CA ALA A 288 -1.16 24.69 6.59
C ALA A 288 -1.07 25.73 5.49
N ALA A 289 -0.02 26.54 5.52
CA ALA A 289 0.23 27.57 4.51
C ALA A 289 0.46 26.96 3.12
N PRO A 290 0.15 27.69 2.04
CA PRO A 290 0.45 27.27 0.68
C PRO A 290 1.95 27.03 0.48
N VAL A 291 2.29 26.00 -0.30
CA VAL A 291 3.68 25.65 -0.63
C VAL A 291 3.92 25.94 -2.12
N PRO A 292 4.86 26.83 -2.48
CA PRO A 292 5.21 27.08 -3.87
C PRO A 292 6.11 25.96 -4.42
N VAL A 293 5.85 25.59 -5.68
CA VAL A 293 6.67 24.66 -6.47
C VAL A 293 7.06 25.36 -7.78
N THR A 294 8.35 25.58 -7.97
CA THR A 294 8.89 26.15 -9.20
C THR A 294 9.07 25.07 -10.24
N VAL A 295 8.34 25.18 -11.35
CA VAL A 295 8.38 24.22 -12.45
C VAL A 295 9.13 24.82 -13.63
N ARG A 296 10.26 24.20 -13.97
CA ARG A 296 11.09 24.58 -15.12
C ARG A 296 10.52 23.95 -16.40
N ASP A 297 10.63 24.69 -17.47
CA ASP A 297 10.38 24.15 -18.80
C ASP A 297 11.51 23.23 -19.26
N PHE A 298 11.26 22.46 -20.29
CA PHE A 298 12.29 21.61 -20.90
C PHE A 298 13.36 22.45 -21.60
N PRO A 299 14.63 22.01 -21.61
CA PRO A 299 15.68 22.63 -22.41
C PRO A 299 15.33 22.62 -23.90
N ALA A 300 15.88 23.57 -24.64
CA ALA A 300 15.78 23.57 -26.09
C ALA A 300 16.45 22.33 -26.71
N GLY A 301 16.02 21.96 -27.95
CA GLY A 301 16.57 20.80 -28.66
C GLY A 301 15.85 19.48 -28.37
N ALA A 302 14.58 19.52 -28.03
CA ALA A 302 13.76 18.31 -27.88
C ALA A 302 13.70 17.54 -29.22
N PRO A 303 13.93 16.20 -29.23
CA PRO A 303 13.76 15.36 -30.42
C PRO A 303 12.30 15.36 -30.89
N ALA A 304 12.09 15.10 -32.19
CA ALA A 304 10.74 15.06 -32.78
C ALA A 304 9.83 14.00 -32.15
N SER A 305 10.42 12.89 -31.66
CA SER A 305 9.70 11.80 -30.93
C SER A 305 9.42 12.10 -29.47
N PHE A 306 9.81 13.30 -28.97
CA PHE A 306 9.53 13.70 -27.59
C PHE A 306 8.09 14.19 -27.43
N ASN A 307 7.33 13.55 -26.55
CA ASN A 307 5.94 13.90 -26.25
C ASN A 307 5.68 14.04 -24.75
N GLY A 308 6.61 14.70 -24.03
CA GLY A 308 6.43 15.02 -22.61
C GLY A 308 6.69 13.87 -21.64
N ALA A 309 7.33 12.81 -22.07
CA ALA A 309 7.76 11.72 -21.19
C ALA A 309 8.94 12.16 -20.31
N VAL A 310 8.81 12.02 -18.99
CA VAL A 310 9.83 12.43 -18.00
C VAL A 310 10.09 11.29 -17.03
N GLY A 311 11.36 10.89 -16.93
CA GLY A 311 11.78 9.78 -16.07
C GLY A 311 12.92 8.99 -16.67
N LYS A 312 12.92 7.67 -16.43
CA LYS A 312 13.89 6.70 -16.96
C LYS A 312 13.13 5.52 -17.51
N PHE A 313 13.26 5.29 -18.82
CA PHE A 313 12.43 4.31 -19.52
C PHE A 313 13.27 3.37 -20.39
N GLN A 314 12.66 2.23 -20.73
CA GLN A 314 13.12 1.25 -21.70
C GLN A 314 11.97 0.94 -22.64
N LEU A 315 12.25 0.83 -23.94
CA LEU A 315 11.28 0.52 -24.99
C LEU A 315 11.61 -0.84 -25.60
N ASN A 316 10.60 -1.71 -25.67
CA ASN A 316 10.70 -3.01 -26.33
C ASN A 316 9.54 -3.15 -27.33
N GLY A 317 9.86 -3.50 -28.58
CA GLY A 317 8.89 -3.88 -29.59
C GLY A 317 8.85 -5.40 -29.76
N SER A 318 7.69 -5.94 -30.14
CA SER A 318 7.55 -7.34 -30.54
C SER A 318 6.33 -7.52 -31.44
N LEU A 319 6.34 -8.59 -32.23
CA LEU A 319 5.19 -9.07 -33.00
C LEU A 319 4.61 -10.29 -32.29
N ASP A 320 3.29 -10.44 -32.34
CA ASP A 320 2.63 -11.66 -31.86
C ASP A 320 3.04 -12.85 -32.74
N LYS A 321 3.12 -12.64 -34.06
CA LYS A 321 3.60 -13.62 -35.03
C LYS A 321 4.57 -12.98 -36.03
N GLN A 322 5.61 -13.72 -36.43
CA GLN A 322 6.54 -13.29 -37.49
C GLN A 322 6.05 -13.69 -38.89
N THR A 323 5.23 -14.73 -38.96
CA THR A 323 4.62 -15.22 -40.21
C THR A 323 3.11 -15.19 -40.05
N VAL A 324 2.42 -14.52 -40.95
CA VAL A 324 0.97 -14.33 -40.94
C VAL A 324 0.41 -14.58 -42.33
N THR A 325 -0.80 -15.11 -42.45
CA THR A 325 -1.48 -15.27 -43.73
C THR A 325 -2.15 -13.94 -44.15
N ALA A 326 -2.17 -13.64 -45.42
CA ALA A 326 -2.91 -12.50 -45.96
C ALA A 326 -4.36 -12.50 -45.44
N ASN A 327 -4.91 -11.35 -45.13
CA ASN A 327 -6.22 -11.16 -44.51
C ASN A 327 -6.38 -11.70 -43.06
N ALA A 328 -5.37 -12.31 -42.47
CA ALA A 328 -5.37 -12.65 -41.04
C ALA A 328 -4.83 -11.49 -40.20
N SER A 329 -5.36 -11.34 -38.99
CA SER A 329 -4.90 -10.29 -38.07
C SER A 329 -3.62 -10.69 -37.34
N ASP A 330 -2.75 -9.71 -37.13
CA ASP A 330 -1.61 -9.78 -36.22
C ASP A 330 -1.50 -8.50 -35.38
N THR A 331 -0.64 -8.49 -34.37
CA THR A 331 -0.52 -7.36 -33.47
C THR A 331 0.95 -6.99 -33.25
N TYR A 332 1.27 -5.73 -33.47
CA TYR A 332 2.54 -5.15 -33.04
C TYR A 332 2.42 -4.62 -31.62
N LEU A 333 3.28 -5.08 -30.73
CA LEU A 333 3.30 -4.76 -29.32
C LEU A 333 4.47 -3.83 -29.00
N LEU A 334 4.18 -2.69 -28.39
CA LEU A 334 5.19 -1.79 -27.82
C LEU A 334 5.06 -1.78 -26.31
N LYS A 335 6.09 -2.22 -25.60
CA LYS A 335 6.15 -2.20 -24.14
C LYS A 335 7.14 -1.14 -23.68
N LEU A 336 6.61 -0.13 -22.99
CA LEU A 336 7.37 0.90 -22.31
C LEU A 336 7.42 0.58 -20.82
N SER A 337 8.62 0.35 -20.28
CA SER A 337 8.82 0.05 -18.85
C SER A 337 9.79 1.06 -18.23
N GLY A 338 9.62 1.34 -16.93
CA GLY A 338 10.49 2.27 -16.23
C GLY A 338 9.81 3.01 -15.08
N SER A 339 10.34 4.18 -14.76
CA SER A 339 9.83 5.05 -13.69
C SER A 339 9.74 6.50 -14.16
N GLY A 340 8.66 7.18 -13.77
CA GLY A 340 8.40 8.57 -14.15
C GLY A 340 6.92 8.87 -14.29
N ASN A 341 6.58 9.74 -15.26
CA ASN A 341 5.19 10.11 -15.54
C ASN A 341 4.45 9.09 -16.44
N LEU A 342 4.75 7.81 -16.27
CA LEU A 342 4.28 6.69 -17.10
C LEU A 342 2.77 6.71 -17.40
N PRO A 343 1.85 7.01 -16.45
CA PRO A 343 0.42 7.10 -16.73
C PRO A 343 0.04 8.15 -17.77
N LEU A 344 0.84 9.22 -17.88
CA LEU A 344 0.58 10.35 -18.76
C LEU A 344 1.17 10.18 -20.17
N ILE A 345 1.96 9.13 -20.39
CA ILE A 345 2.62 8.88 -21.67
C ILE A 345 1.62 8.34 -22.68
N GLN A 346 1.58 8.98 -23.83
CA GLN A 346 0.84 8.54 -25.01
C GLN A 346 1.63 7.50 -25.79
N ALA A 347 0.91 6.64 -26.52
CA ALA A 347 1.50 5.61 -27.36
C ALA A 347 2.35 6.23 -28.47
N PRO A 348 3.63 5.86 -28.64
CA PRO A 348 4.35 6.10 -29.87
C PRO A 348 3.62 5.39 -31.02
N LYS A 349 3.43 6.06 -32.16
CA LYS A 349 2.74 5.47 -33.31
C LYS A 349 3.75 4.75 -34.21
N PRO A 350 3.60 3.41 -34.40
CA PRO A 350 4.40 2.70 -35.41
C PRO A 350 3.95 3.09 -36.81
N GLU A 351 4.90 3.20 -37.72
CA GLU A 351 4.63 3.31 -39.14
C GLU A 351 4.48 1.90 -39.74
N LEU A 352 3.26 1.56 -40.14
CA LEU A 352 2.97 0.26 -40.74
C LEU A 352 3.11 0.36 -42.28
N PRO A 353 3.54 -0.74 -42.96
CA PRO A 353 3.56 -0.77 -44.43
C PRO A 353 2.20 -0.42 -45.04
N ALA A 354 2.18 0.19 -46.20
CA ALA A 354 0.94 0.68 -46.84
C ALA A 354 -0.07 -0.45 -47.15
N SER A 355 0.40 -1.69 -47.31
CA SER A 355 -0.44 -2.88 -47.48
C SER A 355 -1.03 -3.44 -46.18
N PHE A 356 -0.69 -2.84 -45.03
CA PHE A 356 -1.21 -3.23 -43.74
C PHE A 356 -2.34 -2.29 -43.34
N GLU A 357 -3.51 -2.85 -43.14
CA GLU A 357 -4.66 -2.12 -42.62
C GLU A 357 -4.61 -2.10 -41.10
N SER A 358 -4.51 -0.90 -40.51
CA SER A 358 -4.45 -0.72 -39.04
C SER A 358 -5.85 -0.53 -38.46
N TYR A 359 -6.16 -1.21 -37.39
CA TYR A 359 -7.43 -1.11 -36.69
C TYR A 359 -7.24 -0.45 -35.33
N GLY A 360 -7.77 0.78 -35.19
CA GLY A 360 -7.84 1.52 -33.95
C GLY A 360 -6.54 2.23 -33.53
N ASN A 361 -6.63 2.97 -32.44
CA ASN A 361 -5.53 3.79 -31.90
C ASN A 361 -4.65 3.03 -30.88
N GLY A 362 -4.67 1.70 -30.91
CA GLY A 362 -3.96 0.87 -29.96
C GLY A 362 -4.69 0.75 -28.60
N LYS A 363 -4.89 -0.48 -28.15
CA LYS A 363 -5.31 -0.76 -26.77
C LYS A 363 -4.09 -0.61 -25.88
N SER A 364 -4.26 -0.01 -24.70
CA SER A 364 -3.17 0.01 -23.72
C SER A 364 -3.50 -0.80 -22.48
N THR A 365 -2.53 -1.57 -22.03
CA THR A 365 -2.56 -2.30 -20.77
C THR A 365 -1.41 -1.79 -19.90
N GLU A 366 -1.65 -1.57 -18.62
CA GLU A 366 -0.63 -1.07 -17.72
C GLU A 366 -0.59 -1.87 -16.41
N SER A 367 0.61 -1.98 -15.84
CA SER A 367 0.85 -2.49 -14.50
C SER A 367 1.80 -1.53 -13.81
N LEU A 368 1.25 -0.76 -12.87
CA LEU A 368 1.93 0.34 -12.21
C LEU A 368 2.00 0.10 -10.71
N SER A 369 3.14 0.43 -10.13
CA SER A 369 3.39 0.50 -8.71
C SER A 369 3.56 1.96 -8.30
N HIS A 370 2.84 2.38 -7.28
CA HIS A 370 2.85 3.73 -6.75
C HIS A 370 3.51 3.71 -5.37
N ASN A 371 4.60 4.43 -5.21
CA ASN A 371 5.31 4.53 -3.93
C ASN A 371 5.90 5.93 -3.74
N ALA A 372 6.50 6.16 -2.57
CA ALA A 372 7.09 7.44 -2.21
C ALA A 372 8.19 7.94 -3.18
N SER A 373 8.82 7.04 -3.95
CA SER A 373 9.85 7.39 -4.94
C SER A 373 9.25 7.79 -6.30
N GLY A 374 7.97 7.51 -6.54
CA GLY A 374 7.27 7.80 -7.80
C GLY A 374 6.42 6.64 -8.31
N ILE A 375 6.06 6.72 -9.57
CA ILE A 375 5.33 5.67 -10.29
C ILE A 375 6.33 4.88 -11.13
N SER A 376 6.30 3.57 -11.00
CA SER A 376 7.13 2.64 -11.78
C SER A 376 6.30 1.47 -12.29
N GLY A 377 6.78 0.80 -13.33
CA GLY A 377 6.09 -0.34 -13.92
C GLY A 377 6.22 -0.38 -15.43
N TYR A 378 5.16 -0.81 -16.10
CA TYR A 378 5.12 -0.81 -17.56
C TYR A 378 3.75 -0.41 -18.09
N LYS A 379 3.77 0.11 -19.33
CA LYS A 379 2.61 0.36 -20.17
C LYS A 379 2.86 -0.31 -21.51
N GLN A 380 1.94 -1.18 -21.94
CA GLN A 380 2.01 -1.92 -23.18
C GLN A 380 0.94 -1.40 -24.12
N PHE A 381 1.32 -1.11 -25.34
CA PHE A 381 0.44 -0.63 -26.41
C PHE A 381 0.33 -1.71 -27.48
N GLU A 382 -0.88 -2.00 -27.91
CA GLU A 382 -1.22 -3.05 -28.88
C GLU A 382 -1.71 -2.37 -30.15
N PHE A 383 -1.03 -2.62 -31.27
CA PHE A 383 -1.38 -2.08 -32.60
C PHE A 383 -1.78 -3.23 -33.51
N PRO A 384 -3.06 -3.60 -33.55
CA PRO A 384 -3.55 -4.65 -34.42
C PRO A 384 -3.53 -4.18 -35.88
N PHE A 385 -3.11 -5.07 -36.78
CA PHE A 385 -3.09 -4.83 -38.20
C PHE A 385 -3.48 -6.09 -38.99
N ILE A 386 -3.90 -5.90 -40.25
CA ILE A 386 -4.21 -6.96 -41.20
C ILE A 386 -3.42 -6.70 -42.49
N PRO A 387 -2.45 -7.55 -42.87
CA PRO A 387 -1.78 -7.47 -44.14
C PRO A 387 -2.74 -7.92 -45.25
N ARG A 388 -2.85 -7.10 -46.32
CA ARG A 388 -3.77 -7.34 -47.43
C ARG A 388 -3.13 -8.04 -48.63
N ALA A 389 -1.82 -8.07 -48.69
CA ALA A 389 -1.08 -8.68 -49.79
C ALA A 389 0.04 -9.57 -49.26
N GLU A 390 0.29 -10.69 -49.95
CA GLU A 390 1.42 -11.56 -49.68
C GLU A 390 2.76 -10.87 -49.94
N GLY A 391 3.81 -11.27 -49.24
CA GLY A 391 5.15 -10.74 -49.42
C GLY A 391 5.94 -10.62 -48.14
N ASN A 392 7.17 -10.13 -48.24
CA ASN A 392 8.03 -9.84 -47.11
C ASN A 392 8.01 -8.34 -46.84
N TYR A 393 7.57 -7.99 -45.65
CA TYR A 393 7.45 -6.60 -45.22
C TYR A 393 8.35 -6.32 -44.04
N SER A 394 8.64 -5.05 -43.79
CA SER A 394 9.37 -4.62 -42.59
C SER A 394 8.63 -3.47 -41.94
N ILE A 395 8.35 -3.62 -40.64
CA ILE A 395 7.88 -2.51 -39.81
C ILE A 395 9.12 -1.71 -39.40
N PRO A 396 9.19 -0.39 -39.70
CA PRO A 396 10.33 0.43 -39.37
C PRO A 396 10.56 0.52 -37.84
N PRO A 397 11.77 0.91 -37.41
CA PRO A 397 12.05 1.22 -36.01
C PRO A 397 11.11 2.29 -35.49
N VAL A 398 10.61 2.10 -34.27
CA VAL A 398 9.80 3.10 -33.56
C VAL A 398 10.70 3.85 -32.60
N GLU A 399 10.68 5.18 -32.69
CA GLU A 399 11.40 6.07 -31.81
C GLU A 399 10.52 6.57 -30.68
N PHE A 400 11.10 6.62 -29.48
CA PHE A 400 10.51 7.21 -28.30
C PHE A 400 11.55 8.01 -27.55
N SER A 401 11.28 9.30 -27.33
CA SER A 401 12.17 10.17 -26.56
C SER A 401 11.55 10.56 -25.23
N TYR A 402 12.41 10.60 -24.22
CA TYR A 402 12.05 11.10 -22.90
C TYR A 402 13.09 12.07 -22.36
N PHE A 403 12.71 12.87 -21.40
CA PHE A 403 13.61 13.73 -20.65
C PHE A 403 14.03 13.07 -19.33
N ASP A 404 15.33 12.89 -19.11
CA ASP A 404 15.89 12.46 -17.83
C ASP A 404 16.13 13.71 -16.95
N PRO A 405 15.34 13.92 -15.88
CA PRO A 405 15.45 15.11 -15.05
C PRO A 405 16.71 15.14 -14.18
N ASP A 406 17.32 13.97 -13.90
CA ASP A 406 18.54 13.88 -13.10
C ASP A 406 19.77 14.25 -13.95
N ALA A 407 19.79 13.82 -15.21
CA ALA A 407 20.84 14.13 -16.16
C ALA A 407 20.60 15.43 -16.93
N ALA A 408 19.41 16.02 -16.80
CA ALA A 408 18.93 17.21 -17.51
C ALA A 408 19.11 17.10 -19.04
N LYS A 409 18.82 15.93 -19.62
CA LYS A 409 18.99 15.64 -21.05
C LYS A 409 17.86 14.80 -21.61
N TYR A 410 17.68 14.91 -22.94
CA TYR A 410 16.82 14.01 -23.70
C TYR A 410 17.54 12.69 -24.00
N VAL A 411 16.79 11.61 -23.98
CA VAL A 411 17.23 10.27 -24.35
C VAL A 411 16.24 9.72 -25.35
N THR A 412 16.74 9.26 -26.51
CA THR A 412 15.92 8.60 -27.52
C THR A 412 16.17 7.10 -27.50
N LEU A 413 15.12 6.35 -27.41
CA LEU A 413 15.09 4.90 -27.51
C LEU A 413 14.52 4.51 -28.86
N THR A 414 15.06 3.45 -29.46
CA THR A 414 14.65 2.99 -30.80
C THR A 414 14.46 1.47 -30.75
N THR A 415 13.36 0.97 -31.26
CA THR A 415 13.17 -0.47 -31.45
C THR A 415 13.97 -0.96 -32.67
N PRO A 416 14.34 -2.24 -32.76
CA PRO A 416 14.80 -2.80 -34.02
C PRO A 416 13.66 -2.82 -35.05
N PRO A 417 13.98 -2.89 -36.37
CA PRO A 417 12.97 -3.16 -37.38
C PRO A 417 12.44 -4.57 -37.24
N PHE A 418 11.17 -4.81 -37.57
CA PHE A 418 10.54 -6.14 -37.50
C PHE A 418 10.12 -6.63 -38.87
N GLY A 419 10.68 -7.77 -39.29
CA GLY A 419 10.25 -8.47 -40.49
C GLY A 419 8.91 -9.18 -40.29
N VAL A 420 8.01 -9.09 -41.25
CA VAL A 420 6.74 -9.79 -41.30
C VAL A 420 6.66 -10.53 -42.63
N GLU A 421 6.63 -11.84 -42.58
CA GLU A 421 6.38 -12.70 -43.74
C GLU A 421 4.88 -12.92 -43.88
N VAL A 422 4.29 -12.49 -44.99
CA VAL A 422 2.87 -12.66 -45.28
C VAL A 422 2.70 -13.74 -46.32
N LEU A 423 2.16 -14.87 -45.91
CA LEU A 423 1.85 -16.02 -46.77
C LEU A 423 0.56 -15.76 -47.58
N PRO A 424 0.42 -16.36 -48.75
CA PRO A 424 -0.81 -16.27 -49.53
C PRO A 424 -1.99 -16.86 -48.74
N ASP A 425 -3.16 -16.27 -48.94
CA ASP A 425 -4.41 -16.82 -48.39
C ASP A 425 -4.80 -18.10 -49.10
N SER A 426 -4.59 -19.26 -48.46
CA SER A 426 -4.90 -20.56 -49.02
C SER A 426 -6.39 -20.92 -49.01
N THR A 427 -7.25 -20.03 -48.47
CA THR A 427 -8.71 -20.24 -48.46
C THR A 427 -9.39 -19.78 -49.74
N GLY A 428 -8.67 -19.05 -50.64
CA GLY A 428 -9.12 -18.73 -51.99
C GLY A 428 -8.80 -19.87 -52.96
N GLY A 429 -9.69 -20.81 -53.09
CA GLY A 429 -9.56 -21.97 -54.02
C GLY A 429 -9.18 -21.51 -55.42
N SER A 430 -8.18 -22.22 -55.96
CA SER A 430 -7.81 -22.31 -57.38
C SER A 430 -8.97 -21.97 -58.32
N SER A 431 -8.91 -20.83 -58.99
CA SER A 431 -9.46 -20.71 -60.32
C SER A 431 -8.62 -19.72 -61.13
N GLY A 432 -8.08 -20.27 -62.22
CA GLY A 432 -7.19 -19.59 -63.16
C GLY A 432 -7.81 -18.36 -63.80
N GLY A 433 -6.88 -17.56 -64.28
CA GLY A 433 -7.02 -16.31 -65.01
C GLY A 433 -8.37 -15.98 -65.64
N GLY A 434 -8.90 -14.83 -65.21
CA GLY A 434 -10.03 -14.23 -65.83
C GLY A 434 -10.20 -12.81 -65.33
N ILE A 435 -9.91 -11.84 -66.15
CA ILE A 435 -10.28 -10.44 -65.92
C ILE A 435 -11.78 -10.36 -65.76
N VAL A 436 -12.31 -10.19 -64.54
CA VAL A 436 -13.74 -9.92 -64.36
C VAL A 436 -13.93 -8.44 -64.07
N SER A 437 -14.19 -7.73 -65.17
CA SER A 437 -14.88 -6.43 -65.19
C SER A 437 -16.37 -6.71 -64.94
N GLY A 438 -16.91 -6.26 -63.82
CA GLY A 438 -18.34 -6.24 -63.57
C GLY A 438 -18.75 -6.74 -62.21
N ILE A 439 -19.01 -5.82 -61.31
CA ILE A 439 -19.69 -6.08 -60.03
C ILE A 439 -21.13 -6.46 -60.33
N GLY A 440 -21.42 -7.75 -60.39
CA GLY A 440 -22.76 -8.28 -60.56
C GLY A 440 -23.60 -8.09 -59.31
N ARG A 441 -24.91 -7.82 -59.47
CA ARG A 441 -25.91 -7.64 -58.41
C ARG A 441 -26.06 -8.90 -57.50
N GLU A 442 -25.38 -10.02 -57.78
CA GLU A 442 -25.41 -11.24 -56.99
C GLU A 442 -24.43 -11.23 -55.81
N ASP A 443 -23.33 -10.49 -55.92
CA ASP A 443 -22.36 -10.35 -54.84
C ASP A 443 -22.89 -9.59 -53.61
N LEU A 444 -23.91 -8.76 -53.82
CA LEU A 444 -24.59 -8.06 -52.73
C LEU A 444 -25.49 -8.97 -51.88
N LYS A 445 -25.92 -10.12 -52.39
CA LYS A 445 -26.71 -11.11 -51.64
C LYS A 445 -25.86 -11.96 -50.69
N ILE A 446 -24.58 -12.14 -51.01
CA ILE A 446 -23.66 -12.93 -50.17
C ILE A 446 -23.21 -12.11 -48.94
N LEU A 447 -23.08 -10.78 -49.09
CA LEU A 447 -22.76 -9.90 -47.95
C LEU A 447 -23.89 -9.84 -46.92
N ASP A 448 -25.14 -10.01 -47.33
CA ASP A 448 -26.31 -9.96 -46.43
C ASP A 448 -26.45 -11.28 -45.61
N SER A 449 -25.80 -12.38 -46.05
CA SER A 449 -25.82 -13.63 -45.32
C SER A 449 -24.70 -13.80 -44.29
N ASP A 450 -23.69 -12.94 -44.34
CA ASP A 450 -22.51 -13.02 -43.46
C ASP A 450 -22.62 -12.19 -42.16
N ILE A 451 -23.71 -11.41 -42.02
CA ILE A 451 -24.02 -10.70 -40.78
C ILE A 451 -24.95 -11.55 -39.92
N ARG A 452 -24.54 -12.77 -39.57
CA ARG A 452 -25.21 -13.58 -38.56
C ARG A 452 -24.49 -13.52 -37.22
N PHE A 453 -24.60 -12.40 -36.54
CA PHE A 453 -24.16 -12.26 -35.15
C PHE A 453 -25.13 -12.85 -34.10
N ILE A 454 -26.14 -13.59 -34.52
CA ILE A 454 -27.03 -14.30 -33.60
C ILE A 454 -26.63 -15.77 -33.61
N ARG A 455 -25.83 -16.18 -32.63
CA ARG A 455 -25.64 -17.58 -32.31
C ARG A 455 -26.98 -18.16 -31.88
N LEU A 456 -27.63 -18.95 -32.74
CA LEU A 456 -28.90 -19.67 -32.44
C LEU A 456 -28.66 -20.94 -31.61
N GLY A 457 -27.45 -21.19 -31.11
CA GLY A 457 -27.14 -22.29 -30.22
C GLY A 457 -27.23 -21.85 -28.76
N ASP A 458 -27.58 -22.79 -27.89
CA ASP A 458 -27.67 -22.61 -26.44
C ASP A 458 -26.42 -21.91 -25.91
N SER A 459 -26.55 -20.70 -25.42
CA SER A 459 -25.43 -19.84 -25.02
C SER A 459 -24.78 -20.26 -23.69
N GLY A 460 -25.28 -21.31 -23.04
CA GLY A 460 -24.78 -21.75 -21.72
C GLY A 460 -24.88 -20.67 -20.61
N LEU A 461 -25.57 -19.56 -20.92
CA LEU A 461 -25.79 -18.49 -19.94
C LEU A 461 -26.96 -18.91 -19.04
N SER A 462 -26.69 -19.25 -17.81
CA SER A 462 -27.72 -19.45 -16.80
C SER A 462 -28.38 -18.11 -16.47
N ARG A 463 -29.72 -18.07 -16.39
CA ARG A 463 -30.47 -16.88 -15.93
C ARG A 463 -29.91 -16.41 -14.59
N LYS A 464 -29.66 -15.10 -14.46
CA LYS A 464 -29.32 -14.46 -13.21
C LYS A 464 -30.42 -14.78 -12.19
N GLY A 465 -30.16 -15.72 -11.25
CA GLY A 465 -31.18 -16.24 -10.31
C GLY A 465 -31.20 -17.78 -10.16
N SER A 466 -30.44 -18.54 -10.97
CA SER A 466 -30.28 -19.99 -10.76
C SER A 466 -29.13 -20.33 -9.81
N LEU A 467 -28.76 -19.41 -8.93
CA LEU A 467 -27.83 -19.67 -7.83
C LEU A 467 -28.55 -20.53 -6.79
N LEU A 468 -27.81 -21.44 -6.18
CA LEU A 468 -28.28 -22.32 -5.10
C LEU A 468 -28.95 -21.51 -3.97
N PHE A 469 -28.51 -20.28 -3.74
CA PHE A 469 -29.06 -19.32 -2.79
C PHE A 469 -30.46 -18.85 -3.21
N GLY A 470 -31.47 -19.10 -2.35
CA GLY A 470 -32.85 -18.73 -2.62
C GLY A 470 -33.68 -19.75 -3.42
N SER A 471 -33.08 -20.90 -3.79
CA SER A 471 -33.81 -21.98 -4.43
C SER A 471 -34.60 -22.84 -3.40
N ALA A 472 -35.63 -23.56 -3.85
CA ALA A 472 -36.37 -24.50 -3.01
C ALA A 472 -35.42 -25.55 -2.38
N ALA A 473 -34.37 -25.97 -3.08
CA ALA A 473 -33.33 -26.87 -2.58
C ALA A 473 -32.50 -26.25 -1.42
N TYR A 474 -32.21 -24.94 -1.47
CA TYR A 474 -31.53 -24.23 -0.41
C TYR A 474 -32.36 -24.18 0.88
N PHE A 475 -33.64 -23.85 0.78
CA PHE A 475 -34.55 -23.85 1.95
C PHE A 475 -34.81 -25.24 2.48
N GLY A 476 -34.86 -26.26 1.61
CA GLY A 476 -34.96 -27.65 2.01
C GLY A 476 -33.73 -28.12 2.82
N MET A 477 -32.52 -27.78 2.39
CA MET A 477 -31.29 -28.07 3.12
C MET A 477 -31.22 -27.36 4.48
N LEU A 478 -31.70 -26.12 4.56
CA LEU A 478 -31.78 -25.36 5.81
C LEU A 478 -32.78 -25.97 6.79
N ALA A 479 -33.92 -26.46 6.28
CA ALA A 479 -34.94 -27.13 7.12
C ALA A 479 -34.40 -28.45 7.68
N VAL A 480 -33.65 -29.23 6.91
CA VAL A 480 -33.00 -30.47 7.36
C VAL A 480 -31.96 -30.19 8.45
N LEU A 481 -31.15 -29.15 8.28
CA LEU A 481 -30.16 -28.73 9.28
C LEU A 481 -30.83 -28.29 10.59
N LEU A 482 -31.95 -27.56 10.50
CA LEU A 482 -32.72 -27.13 11.68
C LEU A 482 -33.32 -28.32 12.40
N ALA A 483 -33.90 -29.28 11.64
CA ALA A 483 -34.46 -30.52 12.21
C ALA A 483 -33.40 -31.36 12.93
N LEU A 484 -32.21 -31.44 12.38
CA LEU A 484 -31.06 -32.16 12.99
C LEU A 484 -30.60 -31.46 14.23
N PHE A 485 -30.54 -30.13 14.24
CA PHE A 485 -30.23 -29.35 15.46
C PHE A 485 -31.24 -29.56 16.58
N VAL A 486 -32.53 -29.55 16.26
CA VAL A 486 -33.61 -29.82 17.21
C VAL A 486 -33.51 -31.25 17.75
N ALA A 487 -33.24 -32.25 16.91
CA ALA A 487 -33.06 -33.62 17.32
C ALA A 487 -31.88 -33.79 18.30
N VAL A 488 -30.73 -33.18 17.99
CA VAL A 488 -29.56 -33.19 18.87
C VAL A 488 -29.87 -32.48 20.19
N TYR A 489 -30.55 -31.34 20.15
CA TYR A 489 -30.96 -30.62 21.35
C TYR A 489 -31.88 -31.46 22.25
N LEU A 490 -32.87 -32.15 21.67
CA LEU A 490 -33.79 -33.01 22.41
C LEU A 490 -33.07 -34.24 22.99
N TYR A 491 -32.12 -34.81 22.21
CA TYR A 491 -31.28 -35.92 22.68
C TYR A 491 -30.42 -35.51 23.86
N LEU A 492 -29.71 -34.39 23.77
CA LEU A 492 -28.90 -33.85 24.86
C LEU A 492 -29.73 -33.51 26.10
N LYS A 493 -30.91 -32.92 25.91
CA LYS A 493 -31.82 -32.60 26.99
C LYS A 493 -32.35 -33.87 27.70
N LYS A 494 -32.61 -34.94 26.95
CA LYS A 494 -33.00 -36.24 27.53
C LYS A 494 -31.81 -36.86 28.29
N HIS A 495 -30.62 -36.88 27.68
CA HIS A 495 -29.42 -37.45 28.31
C HIS A 495 -29.02 -36.71 29.60
N LEU A 496 -29.15 -35.38 29.64
CA LEU A 496 -28.89 -34.58 30.82
C LEU A 496 -29.93 -34.83 31.94
N ARG A 497 -31.19 -35.12 31.59
CA ARG A 497 -32.20 -35.54 32.59
C ARG A 497 -31.93 -36.93 33.16
N ASP A 498 -31.47 -37.86 32.30
CA ASP A 498 -31.15 -39.24 32.74
C ASP A 498 -29.89 -39.31 33.61
N LEU A 499 -29.06 -38.26 33.59
CA LEU A 499 -27.88 -38.09 34.47
C LEU A 499 -28.20 -37.38 35.80
N GLN A 500 -29.39 -36.75 35.92
CA GLN A 500 -29.81 -36.04 37.14
C GLN A 500 -30.79 -36.89 38.03
N ASN A 501 -31.24 -38.03 37.52
CA ASN A 501 -31.99 -39.06 38.27
C ASN A 501 -31.07 -40.26 38.60
#